data_6f6a8a9a03d236419a3da768a6544914
#
_entry.id   6f6a8a9a03d236419a3da768a6544914
#
_cell.length_a   1.000
_cell.length_b   1.000
_cell.length_c   1.000
_cell.angle_alpha   90.00
_cell.angle_beta   90.00
_cell.angle_gamma   90.00
#
_symmetry.space_group_name_H-M   'P 1'
#
loop_
_entity.id
_entity.type
_entity.pdbx_description
1 polymer ?
#
loop_
_entity_poly.entity_id
_entity_poly.type
_entity_poly.pdbx_seq_one_letter_code
_entity_poly.pdbx_strand_id
1 'polypeptide(L)'
;MPELPEVETVRRGLAPHLEGREITRVQLNRKDLRFPFPEGFAERLQGAQITSFTRRAKYLMAGLNKPQAPVFYWLSHLGMTGRFRLYPSSGKATNLGQAVEPGQYAHNVSPETAEKHVHVLLTLDDGSVLTYADPRRFGFMDLVDGAPDNTPFLAHLGPEPLSNDFHAAHLLKAFATRKSPIKNALLDQKIVSGLGNIYVCEALFMAGISPKRLACNVGLTRLERLVPVIRQVLQAAIDAGGSTLRDFPASDGKLGYFQHQFLL
;
A
#
# COMPACT_ATOMS: atom_id res chain seq x y z
N MET A 1 10.09 -3.39 -1.22
CA MET A 1 9.19 -2.36 -0.66
C MET A 1 7.87 -2.49 -1.38
N PRO A 2 6.75 -2.64 -0.67
CA PRO A 2 5.44 -2.62 -1.31
C PRO A 2 5.25 -1.38 -2.19
N GLU A 3 4.93 -1.59 -3.46
CA GLU A 3 4.56 -0.56 -4.42
C GLU A 3 3.03 -0.57 -4.60
N LEU A 4 2.50 0.16 -5.57
CA LEU A 4 1.06 0.26 -5.79
C LEU A 4 0.34 -1.12 -5.89
N PRO A 5 0.81 -2.10 -6.69
CA PRO A 5 0.12 -3.38 -6.81
C PRO A 5 0.00 -4.14 -5.50
N GLU A 6 1.07 -4.14 -4.71
CA GLU A 6 1.09 -4.81 -3.41
C GLU A 6 0.10 -4.17 -2.45
N VAL A 7 0.11 -2.84 -2.37
CA VAL A 7 -0.81 -2.11 -1.50
C VAL A 7 -2.27 -2.31 -1.94
N GLU A 8 -2.52 -2.34 -3.26
CA GLU A 8 -3.85 -2.63 -3.82
C GLU A 8 -4.31 -4.06 -3.48
N THR A 9 -3.40 -5.03 -3.52
CA THR A 9 -3.71 -6.42 -3.13
C THR A 9 -4.09 -6.51 -1.65
N VAL A 10 -3.35 -5.83 -0.77
CA VAL A 10 -3.70 -5.72 0.66
C VAL A 10 -5.06 -5.06 0.84
N ARG A 11 -5.34 -3.95 0.13
CA ARG A 11 -6.64 -3.29 0.16
C ARG A 11 -7.77 -4.24 -0.23
N ARG A 12 -7.64 -4.92 -1.37
CA ARG A 12 -8.66 -5.86 -1.87
C ARG A 12 -8.91 -7.02 -0.90
N GLY A 13 -7.85 -7.53 -0.28
CA GLY A 13 -7.96 -8.62 0.68
C GLY A 13 -8.60 -8.20 2.00
N LEU A 14 -8.37 -6.96 2.46
CA LEU A 14 -8.90 -6.48 3.74
C LEU A 14 -10.29 -5.85 3.64
N ALA A 15 -10.60 -5.12 2.57
CA ALA A 15 -11.85 -4.35 2.45
C ALA A 15 -13.11 -5.18 2.77
N PRO A 16 -13.29 -6.41 2.26
CA PRO A 16 -14.50 -7.21 2.55
C PRO A 16 -14.67 -7.59 4.02
N HIS A 17 -13.59 -7.55 4.79
CA HIS A 17 -13.58 -7.93 6.19
C HIS A 17 -13.63 -6.72 7.15
N LEU A 18 -13.26 -5.55 6.67
CA LEU A 18 -13.16 -4.35 7.49
C LEU A 18 -14.35 -3.41 7.29
N GLU A 19 -14.84 -3.27 6.05
CA GLU A 19 -15.93 -2.33 5.76
C GLU A 19 -17.22 -2.75 6.46
N GLY A 20 -17.86 -1.77 7.13
CA GLY A 20 -19.04 -1.97 7.95
C GLY A 20 -18.76 -2.41 9.39
N ARG A 21 -17.53 -2.80 9.73
CA ARG A 21 -17.15 -3.25 11.09
C ARG A 21 -16.86 -2.09 12.02
N GLU A 22 -17.12 -2.31 13.31
CA GLU A 22 -16.71 -1.42 14.39
C GLU A 22 -15.41 -1.91 15.03
N ILE A 23 -14.50 -1.00 15.32
CA ILE A 23 -13.27 -1.28 16.08
C ILE A 23 -13.60 -1.24 17.56
N THR A 24 -13.76 -2.40 18.20
CA THR A 24 -14.16 -2.49 19.60
C THR A 24 -12.99 -2.32 20.57
N ARG A 25 -11.76 -2.66 20.12
CA ARG A 25 -10.56 -2.53 20.94
C ARG A 25 -9.35 -2.22 20.09
N VAL A 26 -8.48 -1.36 20.61
CA VAL A 26 -7.17 -1.04 20.02
C VAL A 26 -6.08 -1.31 21.04
N GLN A 27 -5.05 -2.04 20.64
CA GLN A 27 -3.87 -2.27 21.47
C GLN A 27 -2.62 -1.85 20.69
N LEU A 28 -1.82 -1.00 21.31
CA LEU A 28 -0.51 -0.56 20.79
C LEU A 28 0.57 -1.21 21.65
N ASN A 29 1.43 -2.01 21.03
CA ASN A 29 2.57 -2.62 21.71
C ASN A 29 3.79 -1.67 21.75
N ARG A 30 3.69 -0.51 21.10
CA ARG A 30 4.71 0.53 21.01
C ARG A 30 4.08 1.91 20.92
N LYS A 31 4.88 2.94 21.18
CA LYS A 31 4.47 4.35 21.03
C LYS A 31 4.76 4.91 19.63
N ASP A 32 5.51 4.19 18.81
CA ASP A 32 6.03 4.65 17.53
C ASP A 32 6.13 3.52 16.50
N LEU A 33 6.16 3.93 15.24
CA LEU A 33 6.69 3.20 14.09
C LEU A 33 7.85 4.03 13.50
N ARG A 34 7.78 4.41 12.21
CA ARG A 34 8.69 5.40 11.63
C ARG A 34 8.53 6.78 12.29
N PHE A 35 7.31 7.11 12.66
CA PHE A 35 6.91 8.30 13.41
C PHE A 35 6.14 7.87 14.66
N PRO A 36 6.07 8.71 15.71
CA PRO A 36 5.13 8.49 16.79
C PRO A 36 3.68 8.36 16.27
N PHE A 37 2.87 7.53 16.92
CA PHE A 37 1.44 7.56 16.66
C PHE A 37 0.86 8.91 17.07
N PRO A 38 -0.18 9.43 16.36
CA PRO A 38 -0.88 10.64 16.78
C PRO A 38 -1.41 10.53 18.22
N GLU A 39 -1.52 11.66 18.87
CA GLU A 39 -2.14 11.72 20.19
C GLU A 39 -3.56 11.18 20.15
N GLY A 40 -3.93 10.36 21.13
CA GLY A 40 -5.25 9.74 21.19
C GLY A 40 -5.51 8.71 20.08
N PHE A 41 -4.49 8.17 19.41
CA PHE A 41 -4.66 7.25 18.28
C PHE A 41 -5.56 6.05 18.62
N ALA A 42 -5.31 5.37 19.75
CA ALA A 42 -6.08 4.21 20.15
C ALA A 42 -7.52 4.60 20.55
N GLU A 43 -7.67 5.66 21.33
CA GLU A 43 -8.95 6.16 21.82
C GLU A 43 -9.85 6.66 20.69
N ARG A 44 -9.27 7.29 19.69
CA ARG A 44 -9.99 7.77 18.51
C ARG A 44 -10.49 6.62 17.65
N LEU A 45 -9.67 5.59 17.42
CA LEU A 45 -10.05 4.42 16.64
C LEU A 45 -11.09 3.55 17.37
N GLN A 46 -10.98 3.40 18.68
CA GLN A 46 -11.91 2.56 19.45
C GLN A 46 -13.33 3.12 19.42
N GLY A 47 -14.31 2.29 19.09
CA GLY A 47 -15.71 2.64 18.89
C GLY A 47 -16.00 3.30 17.54
N ALA A 48 -15.03 3.35 16.62
CA ALA A 48 -15.25 3.87 15.28
C ALA A 48 -15.67 2.76 14.31
N GLN A 49 -16.66 3.04 13.48
CA GLN A 49 -17.08 2.19 12.38
C GLN A 49 -16.25 2.49 11.14
N ILE A 50 -15.71 1.45 10.49
CA ILE A 50 -14.99 1.53 9.21
C ILE A 50 -16.03 1.63 8.10
N THR A 51 -16.14 2.79 7.47
CA THR A 51 -17.14 3.04 6.40
C THR A 51 -16.61 2.75 5.01
N SER A 52 -15.29 2.79 4.85
CA SER A 52 -14.62 2.49 3.58
C SER A 52 -13.17 2.08 3.81
N PHE A 53 -12.62 1.27 2.91
CA PHE A 53 -11.20 0.91 2.92
C PHE A 53 -10.59 1.06 1.52
N THR A 54 -9.88 2.14 1.32
CA THR A 54 -9.40 2.61 0.01
C THR A 54 -7.89 2.70 -0.05
N ARG A 55 -7.36 2.96 -1.24
CA ARG A 55 -5.93 3.19 -1.49
C ARG A 55 -5.72 4.49 -2.27
N ARG A 56 -4.65 5.20 -1.89
CA ARG A 56 -4.08 6.29 -2.68
C ARG A 56 -2.57 6.07 -2.78
N ALA A 57 -2.05 5.92 -3.99
CA ALA A 57 -0.62 5.58 -4.22
C ALA A 57 -0.20 4.30 -3.45
N LYS A 58 0.69 4.45 -2.48
CA LYS A 58 1.19 3.39 -1.59
C LYS A 58 0.59 3.48 -0.18
N TYR A 59 -0.49 4.22 -0.01
CA TYR A 59 -1.19 4.43 1.26
C TYR A 59 -2.51 3.70 1.27
N LEU A 60 -2.82 3.06 2.39
CA LEU A 60 -4.15 2.52 2.72
C LEU A 60 -4.88 3.55 3.57
N MET A 61 -6.17 3.71 3.33
CA MET A 61 -7.02 4.68 4.03
C MET A 61 -8.32 4.01 4.45
N ALA A 62 -8.61 4.01 5.75
CA ALA A 62 -9.92 3.64 6.28
C ALA A 62 -10.70 4.91 6.60
N GLY A 63 -11.86 5.09 5.97
CA GLY A 63 -12.83 6.10 6.37
C GLY A 63 -13.50 5.65 7.66
N LEU A 64 -13.56 6.52 8.65
CA LEU A 64 -14.03 6.20 9.99
C LEU A 64 -15.16 7.14 10.40
N ASN A 65 -16.23 6.56 10.96
CA ASN A 65 -17.34 7.27 11.54
C ASN A 65 -17.50 6.89 13.01
N LYS A 66 -17.70 7.88 13.85
CA LYS A 66 -17.95 7.68 15.28
C LYS A 66 -19.11 8.59 15.71
N PRO A 67 -20.05 8.12 16.56
CA PRO A 67 -21.15 8.97 17.04
C PRO A 67 -20.64 10.29 17.60
N GLN A 68 -21.27 11.39 17.19
CA GLN A 68 -20.98 12.75 17.63
C GLN A 68 -19.58 13.28 17.28
N ALA A 69 -18.85 12.61 16.37
CA ALA A 69 -17.57 13.10 15.86
C ALA A 69 -17.65 13.32 14.33
N PRO A 70 -16.91 14.26 13.76
CA PRO A 70 -16.79 14.38 12.31
C PRO A 70 -16.10 13.14 11.73
N VAL A 71 -16.36 12.85 10.45
CA VAL A 71 -15.67 11.79 9.71
C VAL A 71 -14.18 12.08 9.70
N PHE A 72 -13.39 11.07 9.97
CA PHE A 72 -11.94 11.11 9.92
C PHE A 72 -11.38 9.86 9.22
N TYR A 73 -10.09 9.83 8.97
CA TYR A 73 -9.45 8.73 8.25
C TYR A 73 -8.27 8.18 9.04
N TRP A 74 -8.15 6.87 9.04
CA TRP A 74 -6.94 6.19 9.44
C TRP A 74 -6.08 5.94 8.20
N LEU A 75 -4.92 6.59 8.14
CA LEU A 75 -3.92 6.46 7.08
C LEU A 75 -2.85 5.46 7.49
N SER A 76 -2.47 4.55 6.59
CA SER A 76 -1.38 3.59 6.81
C SER A 76 -0.45 3.52 5.61
N HIS A 77 0.85 3.46 5.87
CA HIS A 77 1.88 3.19 4.88
C HIS A 77 2.72 1.98 5.32
N LEU A 78 2.85 0.98 4.46
CA LEU A 78 3.49 -0.29 4.82
C LEU A 78 5.02 -0.20 4.96
N GLY A 79 5.64 0.88 4.53
CA GLY A 79 7.10 1.02 4.54
C GLY A 79 7.77 -0.02 3.64
N MET A 80 8.64 -0.83 4.22
CA MET A 80 9.34 -1.91 3.49
C MET A 80 8.92 -3.31 3.93
N THR A 81 8.50 -3.47 5.19
CA THR A 81 8.23 -4.78 5.81
C THR A 81 6.92 -4.81 6.58
N GLY A 82 6.17 -3.70 6.57
CA GLY A 82 4.86 -3.60 7.19
C GLY A 82 3.85 -4.52 6.50
N ARG A 83 3.08 -5.24 7.31
CA ARG A 83 2.06 -6.17 6.84
C ARG A 83 0.88 -6.22 7.79
N PHE A 84 -0.29 -6.41 7.22
CA PHE A 84 -1.50 -6.71 7.96
C PHE A 84 -1.78 -8.21 7.93
N ARG A 85 -2.34 -8.72 9.03
CA ARG A 85 -2.92 -10.07 9.13
C ARG A 85 -4.27 -9.97 9.80
N LEU A 86 -5.25 -10.68 9.25
CA LEU A 86 -6.57 -10.79 9.84
C LEU A 86 -6.73 -12.21 10.40
N TYR A 87 -7.11 -12.29 11.67
CA TYR A 87 -7.45 -13.52 12.37
C TYR A 87 -8.96 -13.54 12.55
N PRO A 88 -9.68 -14.41 11.80
CA PRO A 88 -11.12 -14.55 11.96
C PRO A 88 -11.49 -14.99 13.38
N SER A 89 -12.66 -14.57 13.83
CA SER A 89 -13.22 -15.06 15.09
C SER A 89 -13.48 -16.57 14.99
N SER A 90 -12.75 -17.36 15.79
CA SER A 90 -12.89 -18.82 15.80
C SER A 90 -13.99 -19.33 16.74
N GLY A 91 -14.77 -18.44 17.35
CA GLY A 91 -15.77 -18.79 18.36
C GLY A 91 -15.22 -19.39 19.66
N LYS A 92 -13.89 -19.55 19.76
CA LYS A 92 -13.18 -19.98 20.99
C LYS A 92 -12.15 -18.93 21.38
N ALA A 93 -12.29 -18.36 22.52
CA ALA A 93 -11.57 -17.19 23.04
C ALA A 93 -10.06 -17.35 23.31
N THR A 94 -9.39 -18.39 22.82
CA THR A 94 -8.03 -18.71 23.25
C THR A 94 -7.02 -19.09 22.17
N ASN A 95 -7.43 -19.25 20.92
CA ASN A 95 -6.47 -19.51 19.83
C ASN A 95 -6.77 -18.58 18.67
N LEU A 96 -5.87 -17.66 18.37
CA LEU A 96 -5.84 -16.98 17.09
C LEU A 96 -5.86 -18.05 16.01
N GLY A 97 -6.95 -18.15 15.24
CA GLY A 97 -7.12 -19.12 14.17
C GLY A 97 -6.06 -18.92 13.07
N GLN A 98 -6.13 -19.71 12.00
CA GLN A 98 -5.26 -19.46 10.84
C GLN A 98 -5.50 -18.05 10.32
N ALA A 99 -4.43 -17.25 10.23
CA ALA A 99 -4.52 -15.89 9.72
C ALA A 99 -4.90 -15.91 8.24
N VAL A 100 -5.85 -15.06 7.87
CA VAL A 100 -6.02 -14.67 6.47
C VAL A 100 -5.01 -13.56 6.19
N GLU A 101 -4.03 -13.85 5.35
CA GLU A 101 -3.08 -12.83 4.91
C GLU A 101 -3.63 -12.17 3.64
N PRO A 102 -4.03 -10.90 3.72
CA PRO A 102 -4.47 -10.17 2.54
C PRO A 102 -3.25 -9.81 1.69
N GLY A 103 -3.22 -10.37 0.51
CA GLY A 103 -2.04 -10.34 -0.33
C GLY A 103 -1.02 -11.37 0.13
N GLN A 104 -0.43 -12.07 -0.82
CA GLN A 104 0.51 -13.17 -0.56
C GLN A 104 1.88 -12.65 -0.07
N TYR A 105 1.89 -11.87 1.00
CA TYR A 105 3.10 -11.33 1.63
C TYR A 105 3.46 -12.09 2.90
N ALA A 106 3.59 -13.39 2.79
CA ALA A 106 4.13 -14.17 3.89
C ALA A 106 5.66 -14.15 3.84
N HIS A 107 6.27 -13.46 4.77
CA HIS A 107 7.55 -13.95 5.26
C HIS A 107 7.29 -15.29 5.93
N ASN A 108 8.13 -16.30 5.68
CA ASN A 108 8.24 -17.50 6.52
C ASN A 108 8.74 -17.08 7.91
N VAL A 109 7.89 -16.42 8.67
CA VAL A 109 8.15 -16.05 10.05
C VAL A 109 7.30 -16.99 10.87
N SER A 110 7.92 -17.78 11.73
CA SER A 110 7.17 -18.62 12.67
C SER A 110 6.16 -17.75 13.42
N PRO A 111 5.00 -18.28 13.85
CA PRO A 111 4.03 -17.54 14.65
C PRO A 111 4.66 -16.78 15.83
N GLU A 112 5.64 -17.37 16.50
CA GLU A 112 6.38 -16.78 17.62
C GLU A 112 7.23 -15.57 17.20
N THR A 113 7.86 -15.61 16.01
CA THR A 113 8.63 -14.47 15.48
C THR A 113 7.70 -13.40 14.93
N ALA A 114 6.49 -13.77 14.46
CA ALA A 114 5.48 -12.83 14.02
C ALA A 114 4.96 -11.96 15.18
N GLU A 115 4.74 -12.53 16.35
CA GLU A 115 4.27 -11.83 17.55
C GLU A 115 5.25 -10.73 18.02
N LYS A 116 6.55 -11.00 17.93
CA LYS A 116 7.59 -10.06 18.36
C LYS A 116 7.55 -8.70 17.63
N HIS A 117 7.03 -8.69 16.41
CA HIS A 117 7.01 -7.50 15.55
C HIS A 117 5.59 -6.96 15.31
N VAL A 118 4.60 -7.49 16.02
CA VAL A 118 3.24 -6.94 16.02
C VAL A 118 3.23 -5.66 16.86
N HIS A 119 2.86 -4.57 16.25
CA HIS A 119 2.88 -3.24 16.87
C HIS A 119 1.48 -2.71 17.14
N VAL A 120 0.49 -3.08 16.32
CA VAL A 120 -0.90 -2.66 16.45
C VAL A 120 -1.82 -3.87 16.33
N LEU A 121 -2.81 -3.96 17.22
CA LEU A 121 -3.89 -4.95 17.17
C LEU A 121 -5.22 -4.18 17.24
N LEU A 122 -6.11 -4.51 16.32
CA LEU A 122 -7.49 -3.99 16.28
C LEU A 122 -8.43 -5.19 16.41
N THR A 123 -9.28 -5.20 17.44
CA THR A 123 -10.37 -6.18 17.57
C THR A 123 -11.62 -5.56 16.95
N LEU A 124 -12.31 -6.31 16.11
CA LEU A 124 -13.55 -5.89 15.46
C LEU A 124 -14.77 -6.41 16.23
N ASP A 125 -15.93 -5.90 15.90
CA ASP A 125 -17.23 -6.23 16.54
C ASP A 125 -17.64 -7.71 16.35
N ASP A 126 -17.14 -8.37 15.28
CA ASP A 126 -17.35 -9.81 15.06
C ASP A 126 -16.33 -10.70 15.81
N GLY A 127 -15.45 -10.10 16.60
CA GLY A 127 -14.39 -10.77 17.35
C GLY A 127 -13.16 -11.11 16.51
N SER A 128 -13.11 -10.77 15.23
CA SER A 128 -11.90 -10.89 14.43
C SER A 128 -10.83 -9.89 14.88
N VAL A 129 -9.55 -10.22 14.66
CA VAL A 129 -8.42 -9.39 15.07
C VAL A 129 -7.54 -9.06 13.88
N LEU A 130 -7.43 -7.79 13.55
CA LEU A 130 -6.48 -7.27 12.59
C LEU A 130 -5.17 -6.90 13.30
N THR A 131 -4.05 -7.44 12.84
CA THR A 131 -2.73 -7.11 13.37
C THR A 131 -1.89 -6.39 12.32
N TYR A 132 -1.02 -5.50 12.79
CA TYR A 132 0.01 -4.88 11.97
C TYR A 132 1.39 -5.21 12.54
N ALA A 133 2.22 -5.87 11.73
CA ALA A 133 3.60 -6.21 12.07
C ALA A 133 4.57 -5.52 11.10
N ASP A 134 5.66 -4.97 11.64
CA ASP A 134 6.70 -4.31 10.83
C ASP A 134 8.09 -4.46 11.49
N PRO A 135 8.87 -5.48 11.14
CA PRO A 135 10.19 -5.72 11.72
C PRO A 135 11.16 -4.52 11.60
N ARG A 136 11.11 -3.79 10.50
CA ARG A 136 12.01 -2.65 10.24
C ARG A 136 11.45 -1.32 10.74
N ARG A 137 10.16 -1.23 11.04
CA ARG A 137 9.47 0.00 11.48
C ARG A 137 9.60 1.17 10.52
N PHE A 138 9.58 0.90 9.22
CA PHE A 138 9.61 1.92 8.17
C PHE A 138 8.21 2.31 7.71
N GLY A 139 7.20 1.55 8.13
CA GLY A 139 5.80 1.93 7.99
C GLY A 139 5.41 3.01 8.99
N PHE A 140 4.24 3.57 8.80
CA PHE A 140 3.65 4.51 9.75
C PHE A 140 2.12 4.52 9.63
N MET A 141 1.49 5.04 10.64
CA MET A 141 0.05 5.27 10.71
C MET A 141 -0.21 6.69 11.18
N ASP A 142 -1.30 7.28 10.70
CA ASP A 142 -1.73 8.61 11.07
C ASP A 142 -3.26 8.70 11.11
N LEU A 143 -3.78 9.72 11.78
CA LEU A 143 -5.20 10.06 11.77
C LEU A 143 -5.38 11.43 11.12
N VAL A 144 -6.32 11.48 10.20
CA VAL A 144 -6.56 12.64 9.36
C VAL A 144 -7.99 13.11 9.53
N ASP A 145 -8.16 14.34 9.97
CA ASP A 145 -9.45 15.00 10.04
C ASP A 145 -9.78 15.68 8.70
N GLY A 146 -11.01 15.54 8.23
CA GLY A 146 -11.45 16.12 6.96
C GLY A 146 -10.97 15.36 5.72
N ALA A 147 -10.75 16.06 4.62
CA ALA A 147 -10.36 15.45 3.35
C ALA A 147 -8.92 14.91 3.39
N PRO A 148 -8.70 13.62 3.18
CA PRO A 148 -7.39 13.00 3.32
C PRO A 148 -6.36 13.53 2.30
N ASP A 149 -6.80 13.97 1.12
CA ASP A 149 -5.93 14.51 0.08
C ASP A 149 -5.19 15.78 0.49
N ASN A 150 -5.66 16.49 1.51
CA ASN A 150 -5.03 17.73 2.01
C ASN A 150 -3.90 17.47 3.03
N THR A 151 -3.62 16.20 3.36
CA THR A 151 -2.54 15.89 4.30
C THR A 151 -1.16 16.10 3.69
N PRO A 152 -0.13 16.40 4.50
CA PRO A 152 1.26 16.50 4.01
C PRO A 152 1.73 15.24 3.28
N PHE A 153 1.15 14.08 3.59
CA PHE A 153 1.50 12.80 2.97
C PHE A 153 0.91 12.63 1.58
N LEU A 154 -0.30 13.17 1.31
CA LEU A 154 -1.03 12.94 0.07
C LEU A 154 -1.11 14.16 -0.84
N ALA A 155 -1.10 15.37 -0.29
CA ALA A 155 -1.30 16.63 -1.03
C ALA A 155 -0.29 16.86 -2.18
N HIS A 156 0.89 16.28 -2.07
CA HIS A 156 1.94 16.43 -3.08
C HIS A 156 1.97 15.32 -4.13
N LEU A 157 1.11 14.31 -4.01
CA LEU A 157 1.13 13.15 -4.90
C LEU A 157 0.59 13.51 -6.29
N GLY A 158 1.33 13.10 -7.31
CA GLY A 158 0.89 13.14 -8.70
C GLY A 158 -0.30 12.21 -8.99
N PRO A 159 -0.79 12.18 -10.23
CA PRO A 159 -1.91 11.34 -10.61
C PRO A 159 -1.64 9.85 -10.36
N GLU A 160 -2.71 9.10 -10.12
CA GLU A 160 -2.69 7.63 -10.10
C GLU A 160 -2.38 7.11 -11.50
N PRO A 161 -1.45 6.17 -11.68
CA PRO A 161 -1.05 5.69 -13.01
C PRO A 161 -2.16 4.94 -13.75
N LEU A 162 -3.18 4.46 -13.02
CA LEU A 162 -4.35 3.78 -13.60
C LEU A 162 -5.53 4.73 -13.85
N SER A 163 -5.44 6.02 -13.47
CA SER A 163 -6.47 7.03 -13.74
C SER A 163 -6.32 7.66 -15.12
N ASN A 164 -7.36 8.36 -15.57
CA ASN A 164 -7.34 9.11 -16.82
C ASN A 164 -6.42 10.34 -16.79
N ASP A 165 -6.12 10.85 -15.60
CA ASP A 165 -5.23 12.01 -15.41
C ASP A 165 -3.76 11.69 -15.73
N PHE A 166 -3.39 10.40 -15.70
CA PHE A 166 -2.06 9.93 -16.09
C PHE A 166 -2.02 9.63 -17.59
N HIS A 167 -1.48 10.54 -18.38
CA HIS A 167 -1.39 10.44 -19.85
C HIS A 167 -0.08 11.02 -20.38
N ALA A 168 0.24 10.76 -21.66
CA ALA A 168 1.50 11.15 -22.27
C ALA A 168 1.77 12.67 -22.23
N ALA A 169 0.76 13.50 -22.44
CA ALA A 169 0.92 14.95 -22.37
C ALA A 169 1.24 15.44 -20.94
N HIS A 170 0.69 14.79 -19.90
CA HIS A 170 1.07 15.05 -18.50
C HIS A 170 2.57 14.80 -18.30
N LEU A 171 3.08 13.64 -18.72
CA LEU A 171 4.48 13.30 -18.60
C LEU A 171 5.37 14.22 -19.43
N LEU A 172 4.95 14.58 -20.66
CA LEU A 172 5.70 15.51 -21.52
C LEU A 172 5.91 16.85 -20.83
N LYS A 173 4.86 17.40 -20.23
CA LYS A 173 4.92 18.64 -19.45
C LYS A 173 5.82 18.51 -18.23
N ALA A 174 5.66 17.42 -17.46
CA ALA A 174 6.44 17.17 -16.25
C ALA A 174 7.94 16.94 -16.52
N PHE A 175 8.26 16.44 -17.71
CA PHE A 175 9.64 16.11 -18.11
C PHE A 175 10.35 17.25 -18.86
N ALA A 176 9.64 18.29 -19.30
CA ALA A 176 10.16 19.32 -20.24
C ALA A 176 11.52 19.92 -19.83
N THR A 177 11.75 20.13 -18.55
CA THR A 177 13.00 20.71 -18.03
C THR A 177 13.83 19.74 -17.20
N ARG A 178 13.40 18.46 -17.07
CA ARG A 178 14.07 17.49 -16.20
C ARG A 178 15.29 16.85 -16.85
N LYS A 179 16.45 17.21 -16.35
CA LYS A 179 17.76 16.65 -16.76
C LYS A 179 18.12 15.36 -15.98
N SER A 180 17.25 14.85 -15.12
CA SER A 180 17.46 13.55 -14.48
C SER A 180 17.12 12.37 -15.40
N PRO A 181 17.67 11.18 -15.18
CA PRO A 181 17.24 9.97 -15.86
C PRO A 181 15.74 9.75 -15.76
N ILE A 182 15.10 9.24 -16.83
CA ILE A 182 13.66 8.98 -16.86
C ILE A 182 13.22 8.04 -15.73
N LYS A 183 14.04 7.06 -15.38
CA LYS A 183 13.79 6.19 -14.22
C LYS A 183 13.58 7.00 -12.95
N ASN A 184 14.46 7.94 -12.65
CA ASN A 184 14.36 8.77 -11.45
C ASN A 184 13.17 9.72 -11.51
N ALA A 185 12.83 10.22 -12.70
CA ALA A 185 11.65 11.06 -12.90
C ALA A 185 10.34 10.28 -12.65
N LEU A 186 10.26 9.02 -13.08
CA LEU A 186 9.10 8.15 -12.82
C LEU A 186 9.00 7.67 -11.36
N LEU A 187 10.09 7.67 -10.62
CA LEU A 187 10.09 7.36 -9.18
C LEU A 187 9.63 8.54 -8.31
N ASP A 188 9.61 9.75 -8.88
CA ASP A 188 9.12 10.94 -8.19
C ASP A 188 7.60 10.89 -8.04
N GLN A 189 7.15 10.65 -6.82
CA GLN A 189 5.72 10.51 -6.49
C GLN A 189 4.89 11.77 -6.79
N LYS A 190 5.53 12.92 -7.03
CA LYS A 190 4.87 14.17 -7.47
C LYS A 190 4.51 14.14 -8.95
N ILE A 191 5.20 13.34 -9.76
CA ILE A 191 4.95 13.22 -11.20
C ILE A 191 3.91 12.13 -11.47
N VAL A 192 4.11 10.97 -10.88
CA VAL A 192 3.17 9.84 -10.90
C VAL A 192 3.27 9.09 -9.60
N SER A 193 2.14 8.88 -8.97
CA SER A 193 2.10 8.25 -7.65
C SER A 193 2.08 6.72 -7.73
N GLY A 194 2.56 6.06 -6.69
CA GLY A 194 2.45 4.61 -6.53
C GLY A 194 3.54 3.78 -7.21
N LEU A 195 4.23 4.30 -8.22
CA LEU A 195 5.34 3.59 -8.88
C LEU A 195 6.55 3.47 -7.96
N GLY A 196 7.27 2.36 -8.09
CA GLY A 196 8.55 2.15 -7.46
C GLY A 196 9.54 1.49 -8.42
N ASN A 197 10.64 1.00 -7.87
CA ASN A 197 11.78 0.55 -8.67
C ASN A 197 11.46 -0.65 -9.56
N ILE A 198 10.64 -1.59 -9.08
CA ILE A 198 10.31 -2.82 -9.80
C ILE A 198 9.54 -2.47 -11.07
N TYR A 199 8.39 -1.82 -10.91
CA TYR A 199 7.48 -1.56 -12.02
C TYR A 199 7.95 -0.48 -12.97
N VAL A 200 8.77 0.47 -12.50
CA VAL A 200 9.44 1.44 -13.40
C VAL A 200 10.46 0.75 -14.29
N CYS A 201 11.28 -0.17 -13.77
CA CYS A 201 12.26 -0.90 -14.59
C CYS A 201 11.57 -1.77 -15.62
N GLU A 202 10.57 -2.53 -15.22
CA GLU A 202 9.82 -3.41 -16.11
C GLU A 202 9.12 -2.63 -17.23
N ALA A 203 8.42 -1.55 -16.87
CA ALA A 203 7.73 -0.71 -17.86
C ALA A 203 8.71 -0.05 -18.85
N LEU A 204 9.84 0.43 -18.39
CA LEU A 204 10.85 1.01 -19.28
C LEU A 204 11.48 -0.02 -20.21
N PHE A 205 11.73 -1.23 -19.73
CA PHE A 205 12.22 -2.33 -20.53
C PHE A 205 11.21 -2.71 -21.63
N MET A 206 9.97 -2.98 -21.27
CA MET A 206 8.89 -3.30 -22.22
C MET A 206 8.63 -2.17 -23.23
N ALA A 207 8.78 -0.91 -22.81
CA ALA A 207 8.65 0.23 -23.70
C ALA A 207 9.90 0.49 -24.56
N GLY A 208 11.01 -0.25 -24.41
CA GLY A 208 12.26 -0.06 -25.13
C GLY A 208 12.89 1.31 -24.87
N ILE A 209 12.80 1.81 -23.62
CA ILE A 209 13.35 3.10 -23.22
C ILE A 209 14.47 2.90 -22.20
N SER A 210 15.69 3.32 -22.55
CA SER A 210 16.81 3.24 -21.62
C SER A 210 16.49 4.00 -20.32
N PRO A 211 16.63 3.38 -19.13
CA PRO A 211 16.36 4.02 -17.84
C PRO A 211 17.29 5.22 -17.57
N LYS A 212 18.45 5.26 -18.23
CA LYS A 212 19.45 6.34 -18.13
C LYS A 212 19.17 7.53 -19.07
N ARG A 213 18.21 7.40 -20.01
CA ARG A 213 17.83 8.51 -20.90
C ARG A 213 17.33 9.68 -20.07
N LEU A 214 17.77 10.90 -20.38
CA LEU A 214 17.26 12.10 -19.71
C LEU A 214 15.77 12.25 -19.99
N ALA A 215 14.99 12.56 -18.95
CA ALA A 215 13.54 12.69 -19.06
C ALA A 215 13.14 13.73 -20.11
N CYS A 216 13.80 14.89 -20.15
CA CYS A 216 13.56 15.94 -21.17
C CYS A 216 13.84 15.50 -22.61
N ASN A 217 14.58 14.40 -22.82
CA ASN A 217 14.87 13.85 -24.14
C ASN A 217 13.93 12.70 -24.54
N VAL A 218 12.83 12.51 -23.82
CA VAL A 218 11.79 11.53 -24.13
C VAL A 218 10.62 12.24 -24.80
N GLY A 219 10.56 12.17 -26.12
CA GLY A 219 9.49 12.81 -26.90
C GLY A 219 8.14 12.13 -26.75
N LEU A 220 7.08 12.83 -27.21
CA LEU A 220 5.69 12.43 -27.08
C LEU A 220 5.40 11.00 -27.53
N THR A 221 5.90 10.60 -28.72
CA THR A 221 5.66 9.24 -29.27
C THR A 221 6.17 8.13 -28.33
N ARG A 222 7.30 8.35 -27.64
CA ARG A 222 7.80 7.40 -26.64
C ARG A 222 6.93 7.38 -25.39
N LEU A 223 6.41 8.54 -24.97
CA LEU A 223 5.52 8.63 -23.82
C LEU A 223 4.14 8.02 -24.10
N GLU A 224 3.62 8.18 -25.32
CA GLU A 224 2.39 7.53 -25.78
C GLU A 224 2.49 5.99 -25.76
N ARG A 225 3.68 5.45 -25.99
CA ARG A 225 3.96 4.02 -25.83
C ARG A 225 4.15 3.63 -24.36
N LEU A 226 4.83 4.46 -23.57
CA LEU A 226 5.19 4.15 -22.18
C LEU A 226 3.96 4.12 -21.26
N VAL A 227 3.04 5.06 -21.40
CA VAL A 227 1.86 5.16 -20.51
C VAL A 227 1.00 3.90 -20.55
N PRO A 228 0.59 3.35 -21.70
CA PRO A 228 -0.13 2.08 -21.75
C PRO A 228 0.66 0.90 -21.16
N VAL A 229 1.97 0.86 -21.39
CA VAL A 229 2.84 -0.19 -20.84
C VAL A 229 2.89 -0.11 -19.31
N ILE A 230 3.02 1.08 -18.72
CA ILE A 230 2.95 1.23 -17.25
C ILE A 230 1.63 0.67 -16.72
N ARG A 231 0.50 1.01 -17.35
CA ARG A 231 -0.82 0.50 -16.94
C ARG A 231 -0.92 -1.01 -17.05
N GLN A 232 -0.43 -1.58 -18.16
CA GLN A 232 -0.41 -3.02 -18.40
C GLN A 232 0.39 -3.76 -17.32
N VAL A 233 1.62 -3.29 -17.04
CA VAL A 233 2.50 -3.88 -16.02
C VAL A 233 1.85 -3.84 -14.64
N LEU A 234 1.29 -2.69 -14.25
CA LEU A 234 0.63 -2.55 -12.96
C LEU A 234 -0.62 -3.41 -12.84
N GLN A 235 -1.45 -3.46 -13.89
CA GLN A 235 -2.66 -4.27 -13.88
C GLN A 235 -2.33 -5.76 -13.78
N ALA A 236 -1.37 -6.24 -14.59
CA ALA A 236 -0.91 -7.62 -14.54
C ALA A 236 -0.35 -7.98 -13.14
N ALA A 237 0.39 -7.05 -12.51
CA ALA A 237 0.89 -7.25 -11.16
C ALA A 237 -0.22 -7.31 -10.11
N ILE A 238 -1.24 -6.46 -10.20
CA ILE A 238 -2.40 -6.47 -9.32
C ILE A 238 -3.16 -7.79 -9.46
N ASP A 239 -3.38 -8.24 -10.70
CA ASP A 239 -4.14 -9.47 -11.00
C ASP A 239 -3.37 -10.73 -10.55
N ALA A 240 -2.04 -10.66 -10.52
CA ALA A 240 -1.18 -11.72 -9.99
C ALA A 240 -0.99 -11.66 -8.45
N GLY A 241 -1.59 -10.68 -7.76
CA GLY A 241 -1.45 -10.52 -6.31
C GLY A 241 -0.14 -9.84 -5.87
N GLY A 242 0.52 -9.10 -6.77
CA GLY A 242 1.79 -8.41 -6.53
C GLY A 242 3.02 -9.22 -6.94
N SER A 243 4.22 -8.65 -6.74
CA SER A 243 5.49 -9.31 -6.97
C SER A 243 6.00 -9.96 -5.69
N THR A 244 6.43 -11.22 -5.78
CA THR A 244 7.14 -11.87 -4.67
C THR A 244 8.63 -11.76 -4.93
N LEU A 245 9.31 -10.82 -4.28
CA LEU A 245 10.76 -10.86 -4.16
C LEU A 245 11.13 -11.86 -3.07
N ARG A 246 12.39 -12.34 -3.03
CA ARG A 246 12.90 -13.36 -2.08
C ARG A 246 12.54 -13.11 -0.60
N ASP A 247 12.18 -11.88 -0.27
CA ASP A 247 11.83 -11.46 1.09
C ASP A 247 10.32 -11.60 1.42
N PHE A 248 9.48 -12.11 0.49
CA PHE A 248 8.02 -12.17 0.61
C PHE A 248 7.42 -13.46 0.03
N PRO A 249 7.62 -14.64 0.65
CA PRO A 249 6.91 -15.85 0.25
C PRO A 249 5.44 -15.82 0.70
N ALA A 250 4.56 -16.45 -0.06
CA ALA A 250 3.14 -16.59 0.25
C ALA A 250 2.87 -17.55 1.42
N SER A 251 1.77 -17.34 2.16
CA SER A 251 1.37 -18.13 3.33
C SER A 251 0.99 -19.58 3.00
N ASP A 252 0.62 -19.88 1.75
CA ASP A 252 0.29 -21.20 1.25
C ASP A 252 1.45 -21.89 0.52
N GLY A 253 2.66 -21.32 0.59
CA GLY A 253 3.85 -21.81 -0.11
C GLY A 253 3.84 -21.54 -1.62
N LYS A 254 2.80 -20.87 -2.16
CA LYS A 254 2.77 -20.42 -3.55
C LYS A 254 3.42 -19.06 -3.65
N LEU A 255 4.42 -18.96 -4.50
CA LEU A 255 5.09 -17.70 -4.84
C LEU A 255 4.11 -16.82 -5.64
N GLY A 256 4.08 -15.50 -5.37
CA GLY A 256 3.38 -14.55 -6.23
C GLY A 256 3.93 -14.68 -7.65
N TYR A 257 3.05 -14.93 -8.60
CA TYR A 257 3.45 -15.36 -9.95
C TYR A 257 4.05 -14.26 -10.81
N PHE A 258 3.95 -12.98 -10.42
CA PHE A 258 4.36 -11.89 -11.29
C PHE A 258 5.88 -11.87 -11.57
N GLN A 259 6.72 -12.29 -10.60
CA GLN A 259 8.17 -12.38 -10.85
C GLN A 259 8.56 -13.40 -11.94
N HIS A 260 7.71 -14.39 -12.23
CA HIS A 260 7.91 -15.32 -13.36
C HIS A 260 7.55 -14.66 -14.70
N GLN A 261 6.95 -13.48 -14.69
CA GLN A 261 6.59 -12.69 -15.86
C GLN A 261 7.54 -11.51 -16.08
N PHE A 262 8.54 -11.31 -15.21
CA PHE A 262 9.57 -10.29 -15.45
C PHE A 262 10.36 -10.62 -16.71
N LEU A 263 10.53 -9.61 -17.55
CA LEU A 263 11.33 -9.68 -18.78
C LEU A 263 12.77 -9.18 -18.57
N LEU A 264 13.12 -8.79 -17.34
CA LEU A 264 14.46 -8.36 -16.92
C LEU A 264 15.19 -9.45 -16.15
#